data_9c66a68f1a787e830e0f1f7eda63a40f
#
_entry.id   9c66a68f1a787e830e0f1f7eda63a40f
#
_cell.length_a   1.000
_cell.length_b   1.000
_cell.length_c   1.000
_cell.angle_alpha   90.00
_cell.angle_beta   90.00
_cell.angle_gamma   90.00
#
_symmetry.space_group_name_H-M   'P 1'
#
loop_
_entity.id
_entity.type
_entity.pdbx_description
1 polymer ?
#
loop_
_entity_poly.entity_id
_entity_poly.type
_entity_poly.pdbx_seq_one_letter_code
_entity_poly.pdbx_strand_id
1 'polypeptide(L)'
;RDEEARKLWPLAIVRFGTLGVAAVALLLMTGLPLAITYVDSWPGLFGTGYGGLIITKVILLVVALGFALINHRAGRRWQKTGESGDIKRKVPYYIESEAFILVGILFVAATLSSQPPAEDIAGNPELTATISEVTYMFTPRIPRISSPSHESLIAGEAGRVAVVNKIPSVAAKEWSDYNHNVAGLFLSVMGLIAFVSYLPTSKVRWANFWPLGFVGLSIFLFFRSDAETWPLGPIGFWESTLKN
;
A
#
# COMPACT_ATOMS: atom_id res chain seq x y z
N ARG A 1 1.75 -2.44 42.92
CA ARG A 1 1.20 -2.00 41.60
C ARG A 1 1.83 -2.76 40.42
N ASP A 2 3.16 -2.92 40.36
CA ASP A 2 3.83 -3.59 39.21
C ASP A 2 3.61 -5.11 39.17
N GLU A 3 3.41 -5.76 40.29
CA GLU A 3 3.16 -7.20 40.34
C GLU A 3 1.73 -7.59 39.95
N GLU A 4 0.75 -6.78 40.28
CA GLU A 4 -0.64 -6.95 39.84
C GLU A 4 -0.78 -6.67 38.36
N ALA A 5 -0.14 -5.59 37.85
CA ALA A 5 -0.09 -5.31 36.43
C ALA A 5 0.54 -6.45 35.62
N ARG A 6 1.61 -7.08 36.13
CA ARG A 6 2.26 -8.24 35.51
C ARG A 6 1.35 -9.46 35.37
N LYS A 7 0.40 -9.67 36.29
CA LYS A 7 -0.58 -10.77 36.21
C LYS A 7 -1.71 -10.48 35.25
N LEU A 8 -2.04 -9.21 35.01
CA LEU A 8 -3.11 -8.79 34.09
C LEU A 8 -2.73 -8.86 32.59
N TRP A 9 -1.45 -8.65 32.26
CA TRP A 9 -1.00 -8.64 30.87
C TRP A 9 -1.31 -9.93 30.10
N PRO A 10 -0.97 -11.15 30.55
CA PRO A 10 -1.27 -12.36 29.81
C PRO A 10 -2.78 -12.59 29.67
N LEU A 11 -3.57 -12.19 30.67
CA LEU A 11 -5.03 -12.27 30.60
C LEU A 11 -5.60 -11.30 29.55
N ALA A 12 -5.08 -10.07 29.53
CA ALA A 12 -5.48 -9.07 28.54
C ALA A 12 -5.17 -9.55 27.11
N ILE A 13 -3.95 -10.03 26.85
CA ILE A 13 -3.53 -10.53 25.53
C ILE A 13 -4.45 -11.67 25.07
N VAL A 14 -4.78 -12.63 25.94
CA VAL A 14 -5.65 -13.75 25.58
C VAL A 14 -7.08 -13.29 25.31
N ARG A 15 -7.63 -12.41 26.15
CA ARG A 15 -9.00 -11.86 25.96
C ARG A 15 -9.11 -11.04 24.70
N PHE A 16 -8.14 -10.17 24.43
CA PHE A 16 -8.07 -9.41 23.17
C PHE A 16 -8.01 -10.33 21.96
N GLY A 17 -7.18 -11.37 22.01
CA GLY A 17 -7.11 -12.35 20.95
C GLY A 17 -8.45 -13.07 20.71
N THR A 18 -9.18 -13.41 21.77
CA THR A 18 -10.50 -14.05 21.64
C THR A 18 -11.55 -13.10 21.03
N LEU A 19 -11.57 -11.84 21.49
CA LEU A 19 -12.43 -10.80 20.92
C LEU A 19 -12.08 -10.54 19.45
N GLY A 20 -10.80 -10.50 19.11
CA GLY A 20 -10.31 -10.36 17.75
C GLY A 20 -10.81 -11.47 16.83
N VAL A 21 -10.73 -12.72 17.26
CA VAL A 21 -11.27 -13.86 16.50
C VAL A 21 -12.78 -13.72 16.27
N ALA A 22 -13.54 -13.35 17.30
CA ALA A 22 -14.97 -13.14 17.17
C ALA A 22 -15.31 -12.00 16.19
N ALA A 23 -14.58 -10.89 16.31
CA ALA A 23 -14.74 -9.74 15.40
C ALA A 23 -14.41 -10.10 13.94
N VAL A 24 -13.31 -10.83 13.70
CA VAL A 24 -12.94 -11.28 12.35
C VAL A 24 -13.98 -12.27 11.80
N ALA A 25 -14.47 -13.20 12.61
CA ALA A 25 -15.51 -14.11 12.19
C ALA A 25 -16.77 -13.35 11.76
N LEU A 26 -17.20 -12.35 12.52
CA LEU A 26 -18.34 -11.50 12.17
C LEU A 26 -18.09 -10.70 10.88
N LEU A 27 -16.89 -10.11 10.72
CA LEU A 27 -16.50 -9.40 9.51
C LEU A 27 -16.48 -10.31 8.28
N LEU A 28 -16.04 -11.56 8.42
CA LEU A 28 -16.07 -12.52 7.31
C LEU A 28 -17.49 -12.95 6.98
N MET A 29 -18.33 -13.18 7.99
CA MET A 29 -19.75 -13.53 7.77
C MET A 29 -20.53 -12.45 7.02
N THR A 30 -20.23 -11.19 7.28
CA THR A 30 -20.90 -10.05 6.61
C THR A 30 -20.20 -9.61 5.33
N GLY A 31 -18.87 -9.60 5.32
CA GLY A 31 -18.07 -9.09 4.23
C GLY A 31 -17.93 -10.07 3.05
N LEU A 32 -17.94 -11.38 3.30
CA LEU A 32 -17.80 -12.37 2.22
C LEU A 32 -18.99 -12.37 1.27
N PRO A 33 -20.25 -12.39 1.74
CA PRO A 33 -21.40 -12.26 0.83
C PRO A 33 -21.36 -10.98 0.01
N LEU A 34 -21.03 -9.84 0.65
CA LEU A 34 -20.89 -8.56 -0.06
C LEU A 34 -19.79 -8.61 -1.12
N ALA A 35 -18.62 -9.20 -0.78
CA ALA A 35 -17.53 -9.33 -1.74
C ALA A 35 -17.93 -10.21 -2.93
N ILE A 36 -18.65 -11.30 -2.71
CA ILE A 36 -19.15 -12.17 -3.78
C ILE A 36 -20.13 -11.42 -4.68
N THR A 37 -21.05 -10.64 -4.11
CA THR A 37 -22.03 -9.86 -4.90
C THR A 37 -21.34 -8.77 -5.72
N TYR A 38 -20.49 -7.95 -5.10
CA TYR A 38 -19.87 -6.81 -5.77
C TYR A 38 -18.70 -7.15 -6.71
N VAL A 39 -18.10 -8.32 -6.56
CA VAL A 39 -17.04 -8.80 -7.47
C VAL A 39 -17.64 -9.60 -8.62
N ASP A 40 -18.64 -10.41 -8.33
CA ASP A 40 -19.45 -11.25 -9.23
C ASP A 40 -18.67 -12.28 -10.08
N SER A 41 -17.47 -11.93 -10.58
CA SER A 41 -16.73 -12.75 -11.54
C SER A 41 -15.22 -12.74 -11.33
N TRP A 42 -14.51 -13.73 -11.90
CA TRP A 42 -13.05 -13.75 -11.91
C TRP A 42 -12.42 -12.55 -12.64
N PRO A 43 -12.92 -12.11 -13.81
CA PRO A 43 -12.49 -10.86 -14.43
C PRO A 43 -12.70 -9.64 -13.51
N GLY A 44 -13.83 -9.59 -12.79
CA GLY A 44 -14.09 -8.55 -11.79
C GLY A 44 -13.07 -8.54 -10.66
N LEU A 45 -12.65 -9.73 -10.18
CA LEU A 45 -11.67 -9.84 -9.10
C LEU A 45 -10.25 -9.45 -9.54
N PHE A 46 -9.79 -9.92 -10.70
CA PHE A 46 -8.41 -9.74 -11.11
C PHE A 46 -8.21 -8.58 -12.07
N GLY A 47 -9.23 -8.21 -12.85
CA GLY A 47 -9.13 -7.22 -13.92
C GLY A 47 -9.62 -5.81 -13.54
N THR A 48 -10.13 -5.60 -12.32
CA THR A 48 -10.65 -4.30 -11.88
C THR A 48 -9.88 -3.74 -10.69
N GLY A 49 -9.88 -2.41 -10.54
CA GLY A 49 -9.30 -1.74 -9.37
C GLY A 49 -9.99 -2.15 -8.08
N TYR A 50 -11.33 -2.32 -8.10
CA TYR A 50 -12.12 -2.80 -6.97
C TYR A 50 -11.66 -4.18 -6.51
N GLY A 51 -11.54 -5.14 -7.45
CA GLY A 51 -11.06 -6.48 -7.15
C GLY A 51 -9.64 -6.50 -6.59
N GLY A 52 -8.74 -5.70 -7.15
CA GLY A 52 -7.38 -5.52 -6.63
C GLY A 52 -7.34 -5.02 -5.19
N LEU A 53 -8.22 -4.08 -4.80
CA LEU A 53 -8.37 -3.62 -3.42
C LEU A 53 -8.91 -4.71 -2.50
N ILE A 54 -9.85 -5.53 -2.96
CA ILE A 54 -10.33 -6.70 -2.21
C ILE A 54 -9.18 -7.69 -1.95
N ILE A 55 -8.41 -8.04 -2.97
CA ILE A 55 -7.24 -8.93 -2.83
C ILE A 55 -6.24 -8.35 -1.83
N THR A 56 -5.90 -7.06 -1.96
CA THR A 56 -4.99 -6.37 -1.04
C THR A 56 -5.51 -6.43 0.40
N LYS A 57 -6.80 -6.16 0.62
CA LYS A 57 -7.43 -6.23 1.93
C LYS A 57 -7.36 -7.64 2.52
N VAL A 58 -7.59 -8.67 1.71
CA VAL A 58 -7.50 -10.08 2.15
C VAL A 58 -6.06 -10.43 2.53
N ILE A 59 -5.07 -10.03 1.73
CA ILE A 59 -3.65 -10.27 2.05
C ILE A 59 -3.27 -9.60 3.37
N LEU A 60 -3.61 -8.32 3.55
CA LEU A 60 -3.34 -7.60 4.79
C LEU A 60 -4.03 -8.24 6.00
N LEU A 61 -5.27 -8.71 5.84
CA LEU A 61 -6.01 -9.43 6.87
C LEU A 61 -5.29 -10.73 7.27
N VAL A 62 -4.83 -11.52 6.30
CA VAL A 62 -4.08 -12.77 6.55
C VAL A 62 -2.80 -12.47 7.34
N VAL A 63 -2.06 -11.41 6.97
CA VAL A 63 -0.85 -10.99 7.69
C VAL A 63 -1.20 -10.55 9.13
N ALA A 64 -2.24 -9.73 9.31
CA ALA A 64 -2.72 -9.32 10.64
C ALA A 64 -3.10 -10.51 11.52
N LEU A 65 -3.84 -11.48 10.95
CA LEU A 65 -4.20 -12.73 11.66
C LEU A 65 -2.97 -13.55 12.03
N GLY A 66 -1.92 -13.54 11.21
CA GLY A 66 -0.63 -14.16 11.54
C GLY A 66 -0.02 -13.56 12.81
N PHE A 67 0.05 -12.24 12.91
CA PHE A 67 0.53 -11.55 14.11
C PHE A 67 -0.39 -11.81 15.32
N ALA A 68 -1.71 -11.72 15.14
CA ALA A 68 -2.68 -12.00 16.20
C ALA A 68 -2.53 -13.43 16.75
N LEU A 69 -2.31 -14.42 15.88
CA LEU A 69 -2.07 -15.80 16.26
C LEU A 69 -0.77 -15.98 17.06
N ILE A 70 0.31 -15.31 16.67
CA ILE A 70 1.58 -15.31 17.40
C ILE A 70 1.37 -14.70 18.78
N ASN A 71 0.73 -13.54 18.86
CA ASN A 71 0.42 -12.84 20.11
C ASN A 71 -0.45 -13.71 21.04
N HIS A 72 -1.49 -14.32 20.51
CA HIS A 72 -2.40 -15.18 21.26
C HIS A 72 -1.68 -16.41 21.82
N ARG A 73 -0.87 -17.10 21.00
CA ARG A 73 -0.07 -18.25 21.45
C ARG A 73 0.95 -17.87 22.52
N ALA A 74 1.61 -16.73 22.35
CA ALA A 74 2.56 -16.19 23.31
C ALA A 74 1.87 -15.87 24.64
N GLY A 75 0.71 -15.20 24.62
CA GLY A 75 -0.08 -14.90 25.80
C GLY A 75 -0.55 -16.15 26.53
N ARG A 76 -1.06 -17.16 25.82
CA ARG A 76 -1.45 -18.45 26.41
C ARG A 76 -0.26 -19.19 27.06
N ARG A 77 0.90 -19.18 26.40
CA ARG A 77 2.10 -19.79 26.97
C ARG A 77 2.50 -19.11 28.26
N TRP A 78 2.56 -17.79 28.27
CA TRP A 78 2.87 -17.00 29.45
C TRP A 78 1.88 -17.28 30.58
N GLN A 79 0.58 -17.34 30.30
CA GLN A 79 -0.46 -17.62 31.26
C GLN A 79 -0.30 -19.03 31.91
N LYS A 80 0.15 -20.03 31.13
CA LYS A 80 0.35 -21.41 31.62
C LYS A 80 1.63 -21.60 32.38
N THR A 81 2.73 -21.00 31.99
CA THR A 81 4.07 -21.25 32.58
C THR A 81 4.44 -20.24 33.65
N GLY A 82 3.76 -19.10 33.73
CA GLY A 82 4.16 -17.98 34.57
C GLY A 82 5.41 -17.25 34.11
N GLU A 83 6.12 -17.81 33.12
CA GLU A 83 7.36 -17.26 32.59
C GLU A 83 7.10 -16.41 31.34
N SER A 84 7.51 -15.17 31.40
CA SER A 84 7.36 -14.26 30.24
C SER A 84 8.46 -14.45 29.18
N GLY A 85 9.64 -14.97 29.56
CA GLY A 85 10.77 -15.13 28.66
C GLY A 85 11.01 -13.92 27.75
N ASP A 86 11.29 -14.18 26.48
CA ASP A 86 11.40 -13.15 25.43
C ASP A 86 10.07 -12.48 25.04
N ILE A 87 8.95 -12.98 25.55
CA ILE A 87 7.60 -12.52 25.16
C ILE A 87 7.42 -11.05 25.50
N LYS A 88 7.86 -10.61 26.70
CA LYS A 88 7.78 -9.20 27.13
C LYS A 88 8.47 -8.25 26.15
N ARG A 89 9.54 -8.70 25.52
CA ARG A 89 10.33 -7.88 24.60
C ARG A 89 9.73 -7.87 23.21
N LYS A 90 9.15 -8.98 22.74
CA LYS A 90 8.70 -9.17 21.34
C LYS A 90 7.21 -8.80 21.13
N VAL A 91 6.36 -9.06 22.13
CA VAL A 91 4.91 -8.81 22.00
C VAL A 91 4.57 -7.34 21.70
N PRO A 92 5.20 -6.32 22.32
CA PRO A 92 4.92 -4.93 21.95
C PRO A 92 5.11 -4.66 20.44
N TYR A 93 6.21 -5.14 19.85
CA TYR A 93 6.49 -4.97 18.42
C TYR A 93 5.46 -5.67 17.54
N TYR A 94 4.99 -6.86 17.94
CA TYR A 94 3.95 -7.57 17.18
C TYR A 94 2.60 -6.85 17.28
N ILE A 95 2.26 -6.28 18.43
CA ILE A 95 1.04 -5.49 18.61
C ILE A 95 1.10 -4.21 17.79
N GLU A 96 2.23 -3.51 17.79
CA GLU A 96 2.44 -2.31 16.95
C GLU A 96 2.35 -2.64 15.47
N SER A 97 2.96 -3.74 15.02
CA SER A 97 2.89 -4.20 13.63
C SER A 97 1.46 -4.57 13.24
N GLU A 98 0.73 -5.26 14.10
CA GLU A 98 -0.68 -5.60 13.91
C GLU A 98 -1.53 -4.33 13.79
N ALA A 99 -1.35 -3.37 14.70
CA ALA A 99 -2.08 -2.10 14.68
C ALA A 99 -1.80 -1.30 13.39
N PHE A 100 -0.55 -1.27 12.95
CA PHE A 100 -0.16 -0.59 11.70
C PHE A 100 -0.83 -1.24 10.48
N ILE A 101 -0.87 -2.57 10.42
CA ILE A 101 -1.55 -3.29 9.33
C ILE A 101 -3.06 -3.03 9.37
N LEU A 102 -3.67 -3.00 10.57
CA LEU A 102 -5.10 -2.68 10.71
C LEU A 102 -5.42 -1.27 10.20
N VAL A 103 -4.56 -0.29 10.46
CA VAL A 103 -4.69 1.05 9.88
C VAL A 103 -4.62 0.98 8.35
N GLY A 104 -3.68 0.21 7.79
CA GLY A 104 -3.61 -0.05 6.34
C GLY A 104 -4.90 -0.66 5.78
N ILE A 105 -5.49 -1.63 6.48
CA ILE A 105 -6.78 -2.23 6.09
C ILE A 105 -7.90 -1.19 6.07
N LEU A 106 -7.93 -0.26 7.04
CA LEU A 106 -8.92 0.83 7.07
C LEU A 106 -8.75 1.78 5.88
N PHE A 107 -7.52 2.13 5.50
CA PHE A 107 -7.27 2.93 4.29
C PHE A 107 -7.73 2.21 3.02
N VAL A 108 -7.41 0.93 2.87
CA VAL A 108 -7.88 0.13 1.73
C VAL A 108 -9.41 0.05 1.72
N ALA A 109 -10.05 -0.10 2.88
CA ALA A 109 -11.51 -0.14 2.98
C ALA A 109 -12.14 1.21 2.60
N ALA A 110 -11.55 2.33 3.03
CA ALA A 110 -12.00 3.67 2.66
C ALA A 110 -11.86 3.91 1.14
N THR A 111 -10.73 3.51 0.55
CA THR A 111 -10.53 3.60 -0.91
C THR A 111 -11.54 2.72 -1.66
N LEU A 112 -11.79 1.50 -1.17
CA LEU A 112 -12.76 0.58 -1.76
C LEU A 112 -14.17 1.18 -1.82
N SER A 113 -14.58 1.91 -0.77
CA SER A 113 -15.91 2.55 -0.73
C SER A 113 -16.09 3.69 -1.73
N SER A 114 -14.99 4.21 -2.29
CA SER A 114 -15.01 5.26 -3.32
C SER A 114 -14.92 4.71 -4.74
N GLN A 115 -14.72 3.41 -4.92
CA GLN A 115 -14.62 2.77 -6.23
C GLN A 115 -15.99 2.21 -6.65
N PRO A 116 -16.31 2.25 -7.96
CA PRO A 116 -17.48 1.53 -8.46
C PRO A 116 -17.28 0.02 -8.25
N PRO A 117 -18.35 -0.73 -7.95
CA PRO A 117 -18.30 -2.17 -7.82
C PRO A 117 -17.71 -2.86 -9.07
N ALA A 118 -17.05 -3.98 -8.88
CA ALA A 118 -16.44 -4.70 -10.00
C ALA A 118 -17.49 -5.25 -10.96
N GLU A 119 -18.68 -5.63 -10.47
CA GLU A 119 -19.80 -6.09 -11.28
C GLU A 119 -20.23 -5.07 -12.35
N ASP A 120 -20.17 -3.78 -12.03
CA ASP A 120 -20.54 -2.69 -12.95
C ASP A 120 -19.52 -2.52 -14.08
N ILE A 121 -18.28 -2.97 -13.88
CA ILE A 121 -17.13 -2.73 -14.78
C ILE A 121 -16.74 -3.99 -15.54
N ALA A 122 -16.85 -5.16 -14.91
CA ALA A 122 -16.30 -6.42 -15.41
C ALA A 122 -16.88 -6.86 -16.79
N GLY A 123 -18.07 -6.37 -17.13
CA GLY A 123 -18.69 -6.58 -18.43
C GLY A 123 -18.15 -5.70 -19.57
N ASN A 124 -17.30 -4.69 -19.23
CA ASN A 124 -16.73 -3.79 -20.22
C ASN A 124 -15.26 -4.15 -20.53
N PRO A 125 -14.95 -4.72 -21.71
CA PRO A 125 -13.59 -5.13 -22.06
C PRO A 125 -12.57 -3.98 -22.06
N GLU A 126 -13.00 -2.74 -22.25
CA GLU A 126 -12.12 -1.56 -22.27
C GLU A 126 -11.69 -1.16 -20.84
N LEU A 127 -12.48 -1.50 -19.85
CA LEU A 127 -12.24 -1.15 -18.42
C LEU A 127 -11.70 -2.31 -17.60
N THR A 128 -11.74 -3.54 -18.14
CA THR A 128 -11.36 -4.76 -17.44
C THR A 128 -10.07 -5.32 -18.02
N ALA A 129 -9.00 -5.34 -17.22
CA ALA A 129 -7.76 -5.96 -17.65
C ALA A 129 -7.90 -7.48 -17.75
N THR A 130 -7.34 -8.07 -18.80
CA THR A 130 -7.27 -9.52 -18.95
C THR A 130 -6.27 -10.15 -17.96
N ILE A 131 -6.41 -11.44 -17.68
CA ILE A 131 -5.47 -12.18 -16.81
C ILE A 131 -4.03 -12.09 -17.36
N SER A 132 -3.86 -12.11 -18.69
CA SER A 132 -2.56 -11.96 -19.33
C SER A 132 -1.94 -10.57 -19.08
N GLU A 133 -2.73 -9.51 -19.17
CA GLU A 133 -2.29 -8.13 -18.85
C GLU A 133 -1.92 -7.98 -17.38
N VAL A 134 -2.76 -8.51 -16.47
CA VAL A 134 -2.46 -8.52 -15.05
C VAL A 134 -1.17 -9.29 -14.77
N THR A 135 -1.03 -10.50 -15.33
CA THR A 135 0.20 -11.29 -15.18
C THR A 135 1.42 -10.53 -15.73
N TYR A 136 1.27 -9.86 -16.87
CA TYR A 136 2.32 -9.03 -17.45
C TYR A 136 2.72 -7.88 -16.52
N MET A 137 1.76 -7.23 -15.83
CA MET A 137 2.04 -6.16 -14.86
C MET A 137 2.89 -6.66 -13.69
N PHE A 138 2.63 -7.88 -13.18
CA PHE A 138 3.39 -8.46 -12.07
C PHE A 138 4.68 -9.18 -12.50
N THR A 139 4.96 -9.31 -13.81
CA THR A 139 6.21 -9.94 -14.27
C THR A 139 7.38 -8.98 -14.01
N PRO A 140 8.42 -9.42 -13.27
CA PRO A 140 9.59 -8.59 -13.00
C PRO A 140 10.28 -8.17 -14.30
N ARG A 141 10.54 -6.89 -14.46
CA ARG A 141 11.19 -6.30 -15.63
C ARG A 141 12.21 -5.27 -15.19
N ILE A 142 13.20 -5.04 -16.04
CA ILE A 142 14.15 -3.94 -15.82
C ILE A 142 13.35 -2.63 -15.93
N PRO A 143 13.38 -1.78 -14.90
CA PRO A 143 12.67 -0.51 -14.90
C PRO A 143 13.10 0.37 -16.08
N ARG A 144 12.17 0.90 -16.83
CA ARG A 144 12.47 1.87 -17.89
C ARG A 144 12.81 3.21 -17.23
N ILE A 145 14.01 3.70 -17.50
CA ILE A 145 14.52 4.98 -16.97
C ILE A 145 14.71 6.03 -18.07
N SER A 146 14.17 5.80 -19.28
CA SER A 146 14.13 6.77 -20.37
C SER A 146 12.82 7.57 -20.31
N SER A 147 12.91 8.90 -20.27
CA SER A 147 11.76 9.80 -20.31
C SER A 147 11.48 10.24 -21.74
N PRO A 148 10.21 10.38 -22.16
CA PRO A 148 9.87 11.08 -23.38
C PRO A 148 10.28 12.56 -23.29
N SER A 149 10.44 13.23 -24.44
CA SER A 149 10.68 14.66 -24.45
C SER A 149 9.45 15.41 -23.95
N HIS A 150 9.66 16.53 -23.29
CA HIS A 150 8.57 17.38 -22.80
C HIS A 150 7.67 17.87 -23.96
N GLU A 151 8.27 18.16 -25.12
CA GLU A 151 7.55 18.55 -26.32
C GLU A 151 6.59 17.45 -26.82
N SER A 152 7.05 16.19 -26.87
CA SER A 152 6.20 15.06 -27.28
C SER A 152 5.06 14.80 -26.27
N LEU A 153 5.31 15.08 -24.99
CA LEU A 153 4.32 14.96 -23.94
C LEU A 153 3.21 16.03 -24.09
N ILE A 154 3.58 17.29 -24.23
CA ILE A 154 2.64 18.41 -24.44
C ILE A 154 1.85 18.21 -25.74
N ALA A 155 2.49 17.80 -26.82
CA ALA A 155 1.81 17.52 -28.09
C ALA A 155 0.79 16.36 -27.95
N GLY A 156 1.11 15.34 -27.16
CA GLY A 156 0.21 14.23 -26.86
C GLY A 156 -0.99 14.62 -25.98
N GLU A 157 -0.81 15.60 -25.09
CA GLU A 157 -1.84 16.09 -24.17
C GLU A 157 -2.69 17.21 -24.75
N ALA A 158 -2.22 17.94 -25.77
CA ALA A 158 -2.87 19.11 -26.36
C ALA A 158 -4.33 18.91 -26.83
N GLY A 159 -4.80 17.68 -26.96
CA GLY A 159 -6.20 17.37 -27.25
C GLY A 159 -6.97 16.73 -26.10
N ARG A 160 -6.34 16.55 -24.93
CA ARG A 160 -6.91 15.80 -23.80
C ARG A 160 -7.73 16.66 -22.85
N VAL A 161 -7.36 17.91 -22.69
CA VAL A 161 -8.04 18.86 -21.77
C VAL A 161 -9.51 19.07 -22.12
N ALA A 162 -9.92 18.77 -23.37
CA ALA A 162 -11.29 18.98 -23.84
C ALA A 162 -12.18 17.72 -23.73
N VAL A 163 -11.66 16.53 -23.41
CA VAL A 163 -12.43 15.28 -23.44
C VAL A 163 -12.18 14.46 -22.19
N VAL A 164 -13.12 14.48 -21.27
CA VAL A 164 -13.19 13.58 -20.12
C VAL A 164 -13.23 12.13 -20.64
N ASN A 165 -12.35 11.25 -20.15
CA ASN A 165 -12.19 9.83 -20.52
C ASN A 165 -11.39 9.51 -21.79
N LYS A 166 -10.59 10.42 -22.30
CA LYS A 166 -9.67 10.08 -23.39
C LYS A 166 -8.52 9.19 -22.87
N ILE A 167 -8.22 8.13 -23.61
CA ILE A 167 -7.09 7.24 -23.32
C ILE A 167 -5.79 8.07 -23.30
N PRO A 168 -4.94 7.93 -22.28
CA PRO A 168 -3.67 8.64 -22.20
C PRO A 168 -2.81 8.41 -23.43
N SER A 169 -2.11 9.44 -23.89
CA SER A 169 -1.17 9.31 -25.00
C SER A 169 -0.02 8.35 -24.63
N VAL A 170 0.64 7.79 -25.64
CA VAL A 170 1.82 6.93 -25.42
C VAL A 170 2.90 7.70 -24.65
N ALA A 171 3.12 8.97 -24.98
CA ALA A 171 4.07 9.83 -24.28
C ALA A 171 3.67 10.06 -22.80
N ALA A 172 2.39 10.27 -22.52
CA ALA A 172 1.89 10.40 -21.13
C ALA A 172 2.10 9.13 -20.31
N LYS A 173 1.85 7.97 -20.92
CA LYS A 173 2.10 6.67 -20.29
C LYS A 173 3.60 6.46 -20.02
N GLU A 174 4.46 6.75 -21.00
CA GLU A 174 5.91 6.64 -20.86
C GLU A 174 6.47 7.60 -19.79
N TRP A 175 5.91 8.82 -19.70
CA TRP A 175 6.24 9.79 -18.66
C TRP A 175 5.88 9.26 -17.27
N SER A 176 4.68 8.75 -17.11
CA SER A 176 4.20 8.13 -15.88
C SER A 176 5.07 6.94 -15.49
N ASP A 177 5.33 6.02 -16.41
CA ASP A 177 6.19 4.85 -16.18
C ASP A 177 7.60 5.26 -15.73
N TYR A 178 8.20 6.27 -16.37
CA TYR A 178 9.50 6.81 -15.96
C TYR A 178 9.45 7.35 -14.54
N ASN A 179 8.46 8.17 -14.21
CA ASN A 179 8.35 8.78 -12.87
C ASN A 179 8.18 7.71 -11.78
N HIS A 180 7.31 6.72 -11.99
CA HIS A 180 7.11 5.62 -11.06
C HIS A 180 8.35 4.73 -10.91
N ASN A 181 9.01 4.41 -12.02
CA ASN A 181 10.21 3.58 -12.00
C ASN A 181 11.38 4.27 -11.27
N VAL A 182 11.62 5.55 -11.54
CA VAL A 182 12.67 6.33 -10.87
C VAL A 182 12.34 6.50 -9.39
N ALA A 183 11.11 6.83 -9.02
CA ALA A 183 10.69 6.92 -7.63
C ALA A 183 10.82 5.57 -6.92
N GLY A 184 10.42 4.47 -7.57
CA GLY A 184 10.56 3.11 -7.03
C GLY A 184 12.01 2.69 -6.81
N LEU A 185 12.91 2.98 -7.75
CA LEU A 185 14.34 2.75 -7.59
C LEU A 185 14.92 3.57 -6.44
N PHE A 186 14.51 4.85 -6.34
CA PHE A 186 14.94 5.72 -5.26
C PHE A 186 14.51 5.18 -3.89
N LEU A 187 13.24 4.78 -3.75
CA LEU A 187 12.71 4.16 -2.53
C LEU A 187 13.42 2.85 -2.20
N SER A 188 13.74 2.04 -3.20
CA SER A 188 14.48 0.78 -3.01
C SER A 188 15.88 1.03 -2.46
N VAL A 189 16.59 2.01 -2.99
CA VAL A 189 17.91 2.42 -2.48
C VAL A 189 17.80 2.96 -1.06
N MET A 190 16.83 3.82 -0.78
CA MET A 190 16.59 4.33 0.58
C MET A 190 16.27 3.21 1.55
N GLY A 191 15.41 2.26 1.16
CA GLY A 191 15.09 1.08 1.97
C GLY A 191 16.33 0.24 2.27
N LEU A 192 17.22 0.05 1.30
CA LEU A 192 18.48 -0.65 1.49
C LEU A 192 19.41 0.09 2.46
N ILE A 193 19.55 1.41 2.33
CA ILE A 193 20.33 2.24 3.26
C ILE A 193 19.75 2.19 4.67
N ALA A 194 18.41 2.28 4.80
CA ALA A 194 17.72 2.14 6.06
C ALA A 194 18.02 0.77 6.70
N PHE A 195 17.89 -0.30 5.93
CA PHE A 195 18.22 -1.65 6.39
C PHE A 195 19.65 -1.75 6.92
N VAL A 196 20.62 -1.24 6.16
CA VAL A 196 22.03 -1.21 6.58
C VAL A 196 22.23 -0.41 7.87
N SER A 197 21.50 0.71 8.06
CA SER A 197 21.60 1.53 9.27
C SER A 197 21.16 0.80 10.54
N TYR A 198 20.22 -0.15 10.43
CA TYR A 198 19.71 -0.94 11.54
C TYR A 198 20.48 -2.24 11.82
N LEU A 199 21.46 -2.58 10.99
CA LEU A 199 22.30 -3.77 11.25
C LEU A 199 23.18 -3.55 12.49
N PRO A 200 23.19 -4.48 13.47
CA PRO A 200 23.98 -4.33 14.72
C PRO A 200 25.49 -4.20 14.49
N THR A 201 25.97 -4.74 13.36
CA THR A 201 27.38 -4.71 12.96
C THR A 201 27.75 -3.51 12.11
N SER A 202 26.76 -2.70 11.72
CA SER A 202 26.98 -1.57 10.82
C SER A 202 27.72 -0.43 11.54
N LYS A 203 28.87 -0.05 11.00
CA LYS A 203 29.63 1.14 11.42
C LYS A 203 29.33 2.37 10.54
N VAL A 204 28.34 2.24 9.64
CA VAL A 204 28.03 3.24 8.62
C VAL A 204 27.11 4.32 9.18
N ARG A 205 27.68 5.29 9.89
CA ARG A 205 26.93 6.34 10.58
C ARG A 205 26.10 7.23 9.63
N TRP A 206 26.55 7.46 8.41
CA TRP A 206 25.82 8.26 7.42
C TRP A 206 24.51 7.58 6.97
N ALA A 207 24.41 6.25 7.08
CA ALA A 207 23.18 5.54 6.75
C ALA A 207 21.99 5.96 7.61
N ASN A 208 22.22 6.52 8.81
CA ASN A 208 21.14 7.04 9.67
C ASN A 208 20.43 8.27 9.07
N PHE A 209 21.03 8.91 8.07
CA PHE A 209 20.43 10.06 7.37
C PHE A 209 19.51 9.63 6.21
N TRP A 210 19.23 8.35 6.04
CA TRP A 210 18.34 7.84 5.00
C TRP A 210 17.00 8.60 4.90
N PRO A 211 16.37 9.09 6.01
CA PRO A 211 15.10 9.82 5.90
C PRO A 211 15.22 11.12 5.08
N LEU A 212 16.43 11.73 5.01
CA LEU A 212 16.65 12.92 4.17
C LEU A 212 16.48 12.63 2.68
N GLY A 213 16.56 11.37 2.28
CA GLY A 213 16.24 10.96 0.92
C GLY A 213 14.81 11.31 0.50
N PHE A 214 13.84 11.35 1.44
CA PHE A 214 12.47 11.79 1.10
C PHE A 214 12.41 13.25 0.62
N VAL A 215 13.33 14.11 1.08
CA VAL A 215 13.42 15.47 0.57
C VAL A 215 13.82 15.45 -0.91
N GLY A 216 14.81 14.63 -1.28
CA GLY A 216 15.22 14.47 -2.68
C GLY A 216 14.07 13.89 -3.54
N LEU A 217 13.34 12.90 -3.02
CA LEU A 217 12.18 12.35 -3.70
C LEU A 217 11.07 13.38 -3.87
N SER A 218 10.80 14.19 -2.85
CA SER A 218 9.80 15.26 -2.93
C SER A 218 10.16 16.30 -3.99
N ILE A 219 11.44 16.71 -4.05
CA ILE A 219 11.94 17.61 -5.08
C ILE A 219 11.76 16.99 -6.47
N PHE A 220 12.16 15.73 -6.64
CA PHE A 220 11.97 15.01 -7.92
C PHE A 220 10.50 15.00 -8.34
N LEU A 221 9.59 14.60 -7.44
CA LEU A 221 8.16 14.53 -7.73
C LEU A 221 7.56 15.90 -8.02
N PHE A 222 8.00 16.94 -7.31
CA PHE A 222 7.56 18.31 -7.54
C PHE A 222 7.89 18.81 -8.97
N PHE A 223 9.10 18.49 -9.46
CA PHE A 223 9.50 18.85 -10.83
C PHE A 223 8.90 17.93 -11.90
N ARG A 224 8.41 16.77 -11.53
CA ARG A 224 7.96 15.73 -12.48
C ARG A 224 6.49 15.35 -12.31
N SER A 225 5.69 16.15 -11.58
CA SER A 225 4.27 15.85 -11.36
C SER A 225 3.50 15.80 -12.68
N ASP A 226 3.17 16.95 -13.22
CA ASP A 226 2.43 17.08 -14.45
C ASP A 226 3.19 17.92 -15.49
N ALA A 227 3.05 17.55 -16.76
CA ALA A 227 3.74 18.24 -17.84
C ALA A 227 3.24 19.67 -18.07
N GLU A 228 2.00 19.95 -17.69
CA GLU A 228 1.34 21.23 -17.89
C GLU A 228 1.59 22.20 -16.74
N THR A 229 2.00 21.68 -15.57
CA THR A 229 2.18 22.48 -14.36
C THR A 229 3.59 23.04 -14.24
N TRP A 230 3.73 24.12 -13.48
CA TRP A 230 5.03 24.67 -13.13
C TRP A 230 5.91 23.59 -12.45
N PRO A 231 7.24 23.53 -12.70
CA PRO A 231 8.05 24.47 -13.49
C PRO A 231 8.20 24.11 -14.98
N LEU A 232 7.72 22.96 -15.42
CA LEU A 232 7.95 22.49 -16.79
C LEU A 232 6.88 22.95 -17.77
N GLY A 233 5.65 23.15 -17.30
CA GLY A 233 4.50 23.48 -18.11
C GLY A 233 4.17 24.97 -18.15
N PRO A 234 3.19 25.34 -19.01
CA PRO A 234 2.75 26.71 -19.21
C PRO A 234 1.93 27.26 -18.04
N ILE A 235 1.40 26.41 -17.16
CA ILE A 235 0.58 26.83 -16.01
C ILE A 235 1.49 27.39 -14.93
N GLY A 236 1.21 28.62 -14.47
CA GLY A 236 2.03 29.31 -13.48
C GLY A 236 2.02 28.65 -12.10
N PHE A 237 3.06 28.92 -11.31
CA PHE A 237 3.24 28.33 -9.97
C PHE A 237 1.98 28.41 -9.09
N TRP A 238 1.39 29.58 -8.93
CA TRP A 238 0.22 29.78 -8.06
C TRP A 238 -1.02 29.07 -8.59
N GLU A 239 -1.18 29.01 -9.87
CA GLU A 239 -2.30 28.33 -10.50
C GLU A 239 -2.16 26.81 -10.37
N SER A 240 -0.97 26.28 -10.56
CA SER A 240 -0.66 24.87 -10.38
C SER A 240 -0.83 24.41 -8.92
N THR A 241 -0.54 25.30 -7.95
CA THR A 241 -0.52 24.93 -6.53
C THR A 241 -1.86 25.11 -5.83
N LEU A 242 -2.69 26.07 -6.28
CA LEU A 242 -3.92 26.46 -5.59
C LEU A 242 -5.20 26.02 -6.29
N LYS A 243 -5.14 25.64 -7.56
CA LYS A 243 -6.32 25.29 -8.35
C LYS A 243 -6.40 23.83 -8.80
N ASN A 244 -5.34 23.03 -8.58
CA ASN A 244 -5.31 21.58 -8.87
C ASN A 244 -5.29 20.75 -7.60
#